data_2fcc36c940f231a29d913f5f5592494c
#
_entry.id   2fcc36c940f231a29d913f5f5592494c
#
_cell.length_a   1.000
_cell.length_b   1.000
_cell.length_c   1.000
_cell.angle_alpha   90.00
_cell.angle_beta   90.00
_cell.angle_gamma   90.00
#
_symmetry.space_group_name_H-M   'P 1'
#
loop_
_entity.id
_entity.type
_entity.pdbx_description
1 polymer ?
#
loop_
_entity_poly.entity_id
_entity_poly.type
_entity_poly.pdbx_seq_one_letter_code
_entity_poly.pdbx_strand_id
1 'polypeptide(L)'
;MEFSQEAFLAFLLAAKRATYAAQGDDVTVPALLPGARQLEYRDGAFLYRDVYFGGAYFVGQETVYYEDVPIWAMSYAGGVAPTITADAEIGAIYAFLRTALLQGTPDRPYRGPQTFQDGPYTYADDSAGGLHAFWGRETISQENRTIYALRYSGGFLR
;
A
#
# COMPACT_ATOMS: atom_id res chain seq x y z
N MET A 1 14.28 -18.23 -12.02
CA MET A 1 13.68 -16.88 -12.16
C MET A 1 14.82 -15.90 -12.38
N GLU A 2 14.89 -15.31 -13.56
CA GLU A 2 15.96 -14.37 -13.91
C GLU A 2 15.46 -12.92 -13.90
N PHE A 3 15.26 -12.37 -12.72
CA PHE A 3 15.16 -10.91 -12.56
C PHE A 3 16.10 -10.48 -11.42
N SER A 4 16.64 -9.25 -11.52
CA SER A 4 17.45 -8.68 -10.44
C SER A 4 16.56 -8.10 -9.34
N GLN A 5 17.06 -8.07 -8.11
CA GLN A 5 16.37 -7.42 -7.00
C GLN A 5 16.13 -5.92 -7.29
N GLU A 6 17.05 -5.27 -7.99
CA GLU A 6 16.94 -3.88 -8.41
C GLU A 6 15.76 -3.67 -9.37
N ALA A 7 15.60 -4.55 -10.37
CA ALA A 7 14.48 -4.50 -11.31
C ALA A 7 13.14 -4.71 -10.58
N PHE A 8 13.08 -5.65 -9.65
CA PHE A 8 11.90 -5.88 -8.80
C PHE A 8 11.54 -4.65 -7.98
N LEU A 9 12.52 -4.03 -7.30
CA LEU A 9 12.28 -2.83 -6.49
C LEU A 9 11.81 -1.63 -7.33
N ALA A 10 12.44 -1.40 -8.48
CA ALA A 10 12.04 -0.35 -9.40
C ALA A 10 10.59 -0.55 -9.87
N PHE A 11 10.24 -1.78 -10.25
CA PHE A 11 8.88 -2.15 -10.64
C PHE A 11 7.88 -1.95 -9.49
N LEU A 12 8.18 -2.46 -8.28
CA LEU A 12 7.28 -2.36 -7.12
C LEU A 12 6.98 -0.90 -6.77
N LEU A 13 7.98 -0.02 -6.77
CA LEU A 13 7.79 1.41 -6.51
C LEU A 13 6.97 2.09 -7.61
N ALA A 14 7.22 1.77 -8.88
CA ALA A 14 6.44 2.30 -10.00
C ALA A 14 4.97 1.86 -9.89
N ALA A 15 4.71 0.58 -9.60
CA ALA A 15 3.37 0.03 -9.41
C ALA A 15 2.62 0.72 -8.26
N LYS A 16 3.27 0.90 -7.10
CA LYS A 16 2.66 1.57 -5.95
C LYS A 16 2.35 3.04 -6.23
N ARG A 17 3.22 3.75 -6.92
CA ARG A 17 2.96 5.12 -7.34
C ARG A 17 1.79 5.21 -8.32
N ALA A 18 1.69 4.28 -9.25
CA ALA A 18 0.60 4.24 -10.22
C ALA A 18 -0.75 3.88 -9.58
N THR A 19 -0.77 3.02 -8.57
CA THR A 19 -1.99 2.47 -7.99
C THR A 19 -2.45 3.21 -6.74
N TYR A 20 -1.57 3.46 -5.77
CA TYR A 20 -1.96 4.13 -4.52
C TYR A 20 -2.08 5.63 -4.63
N ALA A 21 -1.16 6.20 -5.35
CA ALA A 21 -0.94 7.62 -5.36
C ALA A 21 -1.72 8.31 -6.46
N ALA A 22 -1.92 7.63 -7.57
CA ALA A 22 -2.78 8.10 -8.64
C ALA A 22 -4.22 7.68 -8.32
N GLN A 23 -5.11 8.64 -8.13
CA GLN A 23 -6.57 8.42 -8.16
C GLN A 23 -7.03 8.11 -9.60
N GLY A 24 -6.21 7.38 -10.38
CA GLY A 24 -6.46 7.14 -11.79
C GLY A 24 -7.38 5.95 -11.99
N ASP A 25 -8.45 6.14 -12.76
CA ASP A 25 -9.30 5.05 -13.26
C ASP A 25 -8.54 4.06 -14.14
N ASP A 26 -7.37 4.48 -14.68
CA ASP A 26 -6.55 3.71 -15.63
C ASP A 26 -5.95 2.43 -15.03
N VAL A 27 -5.84 2.32 -13.70
CA VAL A 27 -5.31 1.14 -13.00
C VAL A 27 -6.39 0.28 -12.36
N THR A 28 -7.64 0.75 -12.35
CA THR A 28 -8.79 0.00 -11.82
C THR A 28 -9.28 -0.99 -12.87
N VAL A 29 -9.41 -2.25 -12.47
CA VAL A 29 -9.89 -3.34 -13.32
C VAL A 29 -11.10 -4.02 -12.69
N PRO A 30 -11.92 -4.77 -13.46
CA PRO A 30 -12.98 -5.59 -12.90
C PRO A 30 -12.43 -6.56 -11.85
N ALA A 31 -12.98 -6.53 -10.64
CA ALA A 31 -12.50 -7.36 -9.56
C ALA A 31 -12.84 -8.84 -9.79
N LEU A 32 -11.88 -9.71 -9.53
CA LEU A 32 -12.06 -11.17 -9.59
C LEU A 32 -12.95 -11.70 -8.45
N LEU A 33 -12.96 -11.00 -7.31
CA LEU A 33 -13.73 -11.39 -6.14
C LEU A 33 -14.95 -10.47 -5.97
N PRO A 34 -16.17 -11.01 -5.76
CA PRO A 34 -17.37 -10.20 -5.54
C PRO A 34 -17.20 -9.23 -4.37
N GLY A 35 -17.52 -7.95 -4.58
CA GLY A 35 -17.43 -6.91 -3.55
C GLY A 35 -16.04 -6.35 -3.31
N ALA A 36 -15.00 -6.88 -3.95
CA ALA A 36 -13.65 -6.33 -3.90
C ALA A 36 -13.47 -5.16 -4.86
N ARG A 37 -12.43 -4.36 -4.60
CA ARG A 37 -11.78 -3.50 -5.60
C ARG A 37 -10.48 -4.13 -6.02
N GLN A 38 -10.09 -3.93 -7.28
CA GLN A 38 -8.86 -4.48 -7.84
C GLN A 38 -8.14 -3.45 -8.68
N LEU A 39 -6.86 -3.29 -8.39
CA LEU A 39 -5.94 -2.42 -9.10
C LEU A 39 -4.85 -3.27 -9.73
N GLU A 40 -4.43 -2.94 -10.94
CA GLU A 40 -3.33 -3.62 -11.63
C GLU A 40 -2.37 -2.61 -12.27
N TYR A 41 -1.11 -2.98 -12.28
CA TYR A 41 -0.06 -2.29 -13.01
C TYR A 41 0.86 -3.33 -13.65
N ARG A 42 1.14 -3.17 -14.95
CA ARG A 42 2.01 -4.09 -15.70
C ARG A 42 3.15 -3.33 -16.36
N ASP A 43 4.34 -3.88 -16.26
CA ASP A 43 5.51 -3.43 -17.01
C ASP A 43 6.38 -4.65 -17.38
N GLY A 44 6.54 -4.90 -18.68
CA GLY A 44 7.25 -6.06 -19.20
C GLY A 44 6.65 -7.38 -18.69
N ALA A 45 7.49 -8.19 -18.08
CA ALA A 45 7.12 -9.49 -17.50
C ALA A 45 6.49 -9.39 -16.10
N PHE A 46 6.53 -8.21 -15.48
CA PHE A 46 5.97 -8.01 -14.14
C PHE A 46 4.50 -7.55 -14.20
N LEU A 47 3.69 -8.09 -13.30
CA LEU A 47 2.34 -7.64 -13.01
C LEU A 47 2.19 -7.44 -11.49
N TYR A 48 1.78 -6.24 -11.10
CA TYR A 48 1.33 -5.95 -9.74
C TYR A 48 -0.21 -5.99 -9.69
N ARG A 49 -0.75 -6.63 -8.68
CA ARG A 49 -2.20 -6.71 -8.42
C ARG A 49 -2.47 -6.42 -6.95
N ASP A 50 -3.37 -5.49 -6.70
CA ASP A 50 -3.90 -5.19 -5.36
C ASP A 50 -5.40 -5.48 -5.34
N VAL A 51 -5.83 -6.34 -4.42
CA VAL A 51 -7.25 -6.70 -4.24
C VAL A 51 -7.64 -6.41 -2.80
N TYR A 52 -8.65 -5.59 -2.59
CA TYR A 52 -9.07 -5.21 -1.24
C TYR A 52 -10.59 -5.04 -1.10
N PHE A 53 -11.05 -5.15 0.15
CA PHE A 53 -12.43 -4.97 0.58
C PHE A 53 -12.50 -3.85 1.62
N GLY A 54 -13.63 -3.13 1.64
CA GLY A 54 -13.92 -2.13 2.65
C GLY A 54 -13.61 -0.70 2.19
N GLY A 55 -13.68 0.24 3.11
CA GLY A 55 -13.53 1.67 2.87
C GLY A 55 -12.86 2.38 4.04
N ALA A 56 -13.61 2.83 5.05
CA ALA A 56 -13.06 3.44 6.26
C ALA A 56 -12.15 2.47 7.04
N TYR A 57 -12.46 1.19 7.02
CA TYR A 57 -11.58 0.08 7.38
C TYR A 57 -11.50 -0.86 6.19
N PHE A 58 -10.32 -1.32 5.84
CA PHE A 58 -10.11 -2.16 4.67
C PHE A 58 -9.08 -3.26 4.91
N VAL A 59 -9.25 -4.34 4.17
CA VAL A 59 -8.36 -5.52 4.20
C VAL A 59 -8.05 -5.91 2.77
N GLY A 60 -6.78 -6.18 2.48
CA GLY A 60 -6.39 -6.55 1.14
C GLY A 60 -5.04 -7.25 1.04
N GLN A 61 -4.68 -7.53 -0.19
CA GLN A 61 -3.42 -8.17 -0.54
C GLN A 61 -2.90 -7.62 -1.86
N GLU A 62 -1.64 -7.23 -1.82
CA GLU A 62 -0.83 -6.97 -3.00
C GLU A 62 -0.09 -8.25 -3.41
N THR A 63 0.01 -8.50 -4.70
CA THR A 63 0.76 -9.62 -5.24
C THR A 63 1.53 -9.17 -6.48
N VAL A 64 2.80 -9.49 -6.53
CA VAL A 64 3.64 -9.29 -7.73
C VAL A 64 3.84 -10.63 -8.40
N TYR A 65 3.57 -10.66 -9.69
CA TYR A 65 3.81 -11.79 -10.58
C TYR A 65 4.99 -11.45 -11.51
N TYR A 66 5.75 -12.47 -11.86
CA TYR A 66 6.75 -12.42 -12.93
C TYR A 66 6.47 -13.58 -13.89
N GLU A 67 6.26 -13.26 -15.18
CA GLU A 67 5.82 -14.27 -16.19
C GLU A 67 4.62 -15.09 -15.71
N ASP A 68 3.61 -14.39 -15.15
CA ASP A 68 2.37 -14.94 -14.59
C ASP A 68 2.54 -15.89 -13.36
N VAL A 69 3.75 -16.01 -12.82
CA VAL A 69 4.04 -16.75 -11.57
C VAL A 69 4.07 -15.77 -10.41
N PRO A 70 3.27 -15.97 -9.33
CA PRO A 70 3.33 -15.10 -8.17
C PRO A 70 4.67 -15.28 -7.43
N ILE A 71 5.39 -14.18 -7.23
CA ILE A 71 6.74 -14.18 -6.66
C ILE A 71 6.84 -13.45 -5.33
N TRP A 72 5.95 -12.52 -5.05
CA TRP A 72 5.96 -11.72 -3.83
C TRP A 72 4.53 -11.30 -3.47
N ALA A 73 4.23 -11.24 -2.17
CA ALA A 73 2.95 -10.76 -1.70
C ALA A 73 3.06 -10.01 -0.38
N MET A 74 2.11 -9.08 -0.14
CA MET A 74 1.92 -8.36 1.11
C MET A 74 0.43 -8.31 1.44
N SER A 75 0.05 -8.84 2.60
CA SER A 75 -1.30 -8.69 3.15
C SER A 75 -1.34 -7.51 4.12
N TYR A 76 -2.48 -6.82 4.18
CA TYR A 76 -2.67 -5.66 5.04
C TYR A 76 -4.09 -5.55 5.57
N ALA A 77 -4.23 -4.92 6.73
CA ALA A 77 -5.52 -4.61 7.35
C ALA A 77 -5.42 -3.38 8.22
N GLY A 78 -6.39 -2.47 8.10
CA GLY A 78 -6.44 -1.26 8.90
C GLY A 78 -7.42 -0.22 8.37
N GLY A 79 -7.35 0.97 8.94
CA GLY A 79 -8.20 2.09 8.55
C GLY A 79 -8.27 3.18 9.60
N VAL A 80 -9.19 4.10 9.42
CA VAL A 80 -9.44 5.20 10.36
C VAL A 80 -10.04 4.68 11.67
N ALA A 81 -9.78 5.41 12.76
CA ALA A 81 -10.34 5.07 14.07
C ALA A 81 -11.87 5.02 14.02
N PRO A 82 -12.53 4.04 14.70
CA PRO A 82 -13.98 3.89 14.66
C PRO A 82 -14.77 5.10 15.16
N THR A 83 -14.12 5.99 15.90
CA THR A 83 -14.70 7.24 16.38
C THR A 83 -14.82 8.32 15.30
N ILE A 84 -14.17 8.13 14.15
CA ILE A 84 -14.23 9.04 13.00
C ILE A 84 -15.27 8.49 12.02
N THR A 85 -16.38 9.20 11.88
CA THR A 85 -17.54 8.73 11.10
C THR A 85 -17.93 9.72 9.99
N ALA A 86 -17.40 10.96 10.01
CA ALA A 86 -17.70 11.94 8.98
C ALA A 86 -16.94 11.63 7.68
N ASP A 87 -17.64 11.46 6.58
CA ASP A 87 -17.06 11.14 5.26
C ASP A 87 -16.00 12.16 4.83
N ALA A 88 -16.21 13.44 5.11
CA ALA A 88 -15.26 14.50 4.77
C ALA A 88 -13.93 14.34 5.55
N GLU A 89 -13.99 13.95 6.82
CA GLU A 89 -12.81 13.73 7.66
C GLU A 89 -12.07 12.45 7.20
N ILE A 90 -12.80 11.37 6.95
CA ILE A 90 -12.25 10.14 6.39
C ILE A 90 -11.55 10.43 5.05
N GLY A 91 -12.20 11.20 4.17
CA GLY A 91 -11.64 11.60 2.89
C GLY A 91 -10.34 12.41 3.02
N ALA A 92 -10.28 13.35 3.98
CA ALA A 92 -9.08 14.15 4.25
C ALA A 92 -7.91 13.29 4.76
N ILE A 93 -8.17 12.33 5.65
CA ILE A 93 -7.16 11.40 6.17
C ILE A 93 -6.60 10.54 5.04
N TYR A 94 -7.44 10.00 4.16
CA TYR A 94 -6.99 9.20 3.03
C TYR A 94 -6.28 10.02 1.95
N ALA A 95 -6.65 11.28 1.74
CA ALA A 95 -5.92 12.18 0.85
C ALA A 95 -4.49 12.42 1.37
N PHE A 96 -4.34 12.66 2.68
CA PHE A 96 -3.04 12.78 3.33
C PHE A 96 -2.23 11.48 3.24
N LEU A 97 -2.86 10.30 3.48
CA LEU A 97 -2.21 9.00 3.35
C LEU A 97 -1.60 8.81 1.95
N ARG A 98 -2.36 9.12 0.89
CA ARG A 98 -1.85 9.02 -0.48
C ARG A 98 -0.63 9.90 -0.71
N THR A 99 -0.63 11.12 -0.20
CA THR A 99 0.52 12.03 -0.28
C THR A 99 1.75 11.45 0.44
N ALA A 100 1.56 10.86 1.62
CA ALA A 100 2.63 10.21 2.36
C ALA A 100 3.19 8.98 1.62
N LEU A 101 2.32 8.15 1.04
CA LEU A 101 2.72 6.95 0.30
C LEU A 101 3.52 7.26 -0.97
N LEU A 102 3.31 8.43 -1.58
CA LEU A 102 4.13 8.93 -2.71
C LEU A 102 5.58 9.19 -2.34
N GLN A 103 5.89 9.35 -1.04
CA GLN A 103 7.24 9.60 -0.54
C GLN A 103 8.04 8.31 -0.27
N GLY A 104 7.50 7.15 -0.66
CA GLY A 104 8.17 5.85 -0.51
C GLY A 104 9.51 5.81 -1.26
N THR A 105 10.49 5.11 -0.69
CA THR A 105 11.87 5.00 -1.18
C THR A 105 12.27 3.54 -1.37
N PRO A 106 13.34 3.23 -2.15
CA PRO A 106 13.76 1.85 -2.40
C PRO A 106 14.15 1.05 -1.15
N ASP A 107 14.63 1.72 -0.12
CA ASP A 107 14.97 1.13 1.17
C ASP A 107 13.75 0.87 2.07
N ARG A 108 12.62 1.49 1.75
CA ARG A 108 11.32 1.31 2.41
C ARG A 108 10.20 1.12 1.37
N PRO A 109 10.20 0.00 0.63
CA PRO A 109 9.32 -0.15 -0.54
C PRO A 109 7.92 -0.63 -0.20
N TYR A 110 7.63 -0.89 1.08
CA TYR A 110 6.38 -1.57 1.48
C TYR A 110 5.19 -0.63 1.52
N ARG A 111 5.36 0.53 2.17
CA ARG A 111 4.33 1.56 2.33
C ARG A 111 4.95 2.95 2.11
N GLY A 112 4.83 3.86 3.07
CA GLY A 112 5.38 5.21 3.00
C GLY A 112 6.79 5.34 3.60
N PRO A 113 7.26 6.58 3.80
CA PRO A 113 8.53 6.88 4.45
C PRO A 113 8.43 6.57 5.95
N GLN A 114 9.56 6.64 6.65
CA GLN A 114 9.56 6.46 8.10
C GLN A 114 8.67 7.50 8.81
N THR A 115 8.72 8.75 8.37
CA THR A 115 7.87 9.84 8.85
C THR A 115 7.56 10.83 7.73
N PHE A 116 6.37 11.42 7.79
CA PHE A 116 5.95 12.49 6.89
C PHE A 116 4.93 13.38 7.60
N GLN A 117 5.02 14.69 7.43
CA GLN A 117 4.09 15.64 8.03
C GLN A 117 3.61 16.63 6.99
N ASP A 118 2.31 16.86 6.97
CA ASP A 118 1.68 17.93 6.18
C ASP A 118 0.39 18.39 6.88
N GLY A 119 0.24 19.70 7.06
CA GLY A 119 -0.87 20.29 7.79
C GLY A 119 -0.98 19.74 9.23
N PRO A 120 -2.18 19.31 9.67
CA PRO A 120 -2.40 18.82 11.02
C PRO A 120 -1.99 17.36 11.22
N TYR A 121 -1.58 16.65 10.15
CA TYR A 121 -1.36 15.21 10.17
C TYR A 121 0.12 14.85 10.20
N THR A 122 0.43 13.82 10.95
CA THR A 122 1.76 13.18 10.98
C THR A 122 1.61 11.70 10.65
N TYR A 123 2.29 11.25 9.59
CA TYR A 123 2.44 9.85 9.22
C TYR A 123 3.69 9.27 9.85
N ALA A 124 3.61 8.03 10.32
CA ALA A 124 4.76 7.26 10.76
C ALA A 124 4.60 5.80 10.32
N ASP A 125 5.70 5.19 9.90
CA ASP A 125 5.77 3.77 9.52
C ASP A 125 6.95 3.10 10.24
N ASP A 126 6.63 2.09 11.05
CA ASP A 126 7.58 1.24 11.74
C ASP A 126 7.56 -0.15 11.11
N SER A 127 8.68 -0.56 10.52
CA SER A 127 8.81 -1.83 9.82
C SER A 127 10.12 -2.53 10.16
N ALA A 128 10.08 -3.86 10.10
CA ALA A 128 11.23 -4.72 10.32
C ALA A 128 11.27 -5.84 9.27
N GLY A 129 12.48 -6.40 9.08
CA GLY A 129 12.73 -7.43 8.08
C GLY A 129 13.18 -6.86 6.73
N GLY A 130 13.16 -7.70 5.71
CA GLY A 130 13.57 -7.36 4.34
C GLY A 130 12.63 -7.98 3.32
N LEU A 131 12.97 -7.87 2.03
CA LEU A 131 12.11 -8.35 0.93
C LEU A 131 11.68 -9.82 1.03
N HIS A 132 12.47 -10.66 1.71
CA HIS A 132 12.15 -12.08 1.89
C HIS A 132 11.11 -12.35 2.97
N ALA A 133 11.07 -11.51 4.00
CA ALA A 133 10.07 -11.54 5.06
C ALA A 133 10.11 -10.22 5.82
N PHE A 134 8.99 -9.53 5.90
CA PHE A 134 8.84 -8.26 6.59
C PHE A 134 7.49 -8.13 7.25
N TRP A 135 7.41 -7.22 8.19
CA TRP A 135 6.15 -6.75 8.78
C TRP A 135 6.28 -5.28 9.13
N GLY A 136 5.16 -4.61 9.26
CA GLY A 136 5.14 -3.21 9.66
C GLY A 136 3.79 -2.73 10.14
N ARG A 137 3.82 -1.52 10.68
CA ARG A 137 2.63 -0.78 11.12
C ARG A 137 2.79 0.67 10.73
N GLU A 138 1.86 1.17 9.92
CA GLU A 138 1.74 2.60 9.64
C GLU A 138 0.64 3.24 10.48
N THR A 139 0.82 4.49 10.83
CA THR A 139 -0.14 5.30 11.58
C THR A 139 -0.22 6.70 11.02
N ILE A 140 -1.39 7.33 11.20
CA ILE A 140 -1.56 8.78 11.07
C ILE A 140 -2.04 9.29 12.40
N SER A 141 -1.42 10.36 12.90
CA SER A 141 -1.82 11.05 14.12
C SER A 141 -2.15 12.52 13.85
N GLN A 142 -3.05 13.05 14.66
CA GLN A 142 -3.41 14.44 14.75
C GLN A 142 -3.41 14.83 16.24
N GLU A 143 -2.72 15.91 16.63
CA GLU A 143 -2.61 16.36 18.02
C GLU A 143 -2.22 15.22 18.98
N ASN A 144 -1.21 14.42 18.61
CA ASN A 144 -0.72 13.24 19.36
C ASN A 144 -1.75 12.11 19.54
N ARG A 145 -2.87 12.15 18.84
CA ARG A 145 -3.90 11.11 18.84
C ARG A 145 -3.83 10.32 17.55
N THR A 146 -3.72 9.00 17.64
CA THR A 146 -3.76 8.13 16.46
C THR A 146 -5.19 8.10 15.90
N ILE A 147 -5.34 8.52 14.65
CA ILE A 147 -6.62 8.58 13.93
C ILE A 147 -6.73 7.54 12.80
N TYR A 148 -5.61 6.94 12.42
CA TYR A 148 -5.53 5.86 11.44
C TYR A 148 -4.40 4.91 11.83
N ALA A 149 -4.61 3.62 11.64
CA ALA A 149 -3.58 2.61 11.78
C ALA A 149 -3.81 1.44 10.83
N LEU A 150 -2.71 0.91 10.25
CA LEU A 150 -2.73 -0.27 9.39
C LEU A 150 -1.54 -1.15 9.75
N ARG A 151 -1.74 -2.47 9.72
CA ARG A 151 -0.69 -3.47 9.82
C ARG A 151 -0.52 -4.20 8.52
N TYR A 152 0.71 -4.59 8.21
CA TYR A 152 1.04 -5.33 7.02
C TYR A 152 2.18 -6.32 7.25
N SER A 153 2.21 -7.35 6.44
CA SER A 153 3.30 -8.32 6.42
C SER A 153 3.36 -9.02 5.07
N GLY A 154 4.55 -9.50 4.70
CA GLY A 154 4.72 -10.16 3.42
C GLY A 154 6.14 -10.64 3.18
N GLY A 155 6.43 -10.96 1.92
CA GLY A 155 7.75 -11.39 1.48
C GLY A 155 7.72 -12.12 0.14
N PHE A 156 8.91 -12.57 -0.30
CA PHE A 156 9.02 -13.43 -1.46
C PHE A 156 8.40 -14.80 -1.20
N LEU A 157 7.59 -15.27 -2.17
CA LEU A 157 6.97 -16.57 -2.15
C LEU A 157 7.99 -17.65 -2.54
N ARG A 158 7.85 -18.85 -1.98
CA ARG A 158 8.75 -19.99 -2.19
C ARG A 158 7.99 -21.24 -2.59
#